data_19d16c78a2f74f85d843f5ba04e7d740
#
_entry.id   19d16c78a2f74f85d843f5ba04e7d740
#
_cell.length_a   1.000
_cell.length_b   1.000
_cell.length_c   1.000
_cell.angle_alpha   90.00
_cell.angle_beta   90.00
_cell.angle_gamma   90.00
#
_symmetry.space_group_name_H-M   'P 1'
#
loop_
_entity.id
_entity.type
_entity.pdbx_description
1 polymer ?
#
loop_
_entity_poly.entity_id
_entity_poly.type
_entity_poly.pdbx_seq_one_letter_code
_entity_poly.pdbx_strand_id
1 'polypeptide(L)'
;MRSFTEKIMADARMAYNPCIRCGSTGTTCGRHYNGLRQHRFGKGRGRKCHGLLVADLCAECDKAFQEGTPRKDDLDARVNYSEEFMFWCLMSQIRRVDNGVIS
;
A
#
# COMPACT_ATOMS: atom_id res chain seq x y z
N MET A 1 17.36 14.35 -8.32
CA MET A 1 15.87 14.33 -8.38
C MET A 1 15.36 12.96 -7.92
N ARG A 2 14.40 12.95 -7.01
CA ARG A 2 13.80 11.68 -6.57
C ARG A 2 12.87 11.11 -7.64
N SER A 3 12.86 9.79 -7.77
CA SER A 3 11.88 9.11 -8.61
C SER A 3 10.47 9.30 -8.05
N PHE A 4 9.47 9.03 -8.87
CA PHE A 4 8.07 9.08 -8.45
C PHE A 4 7.79 8.17 -7.24
N THR A 5 8.28 6.93 -7.30
CA THR A 5 8.12 5.97 -6.19
C THR A 5 8.79 6.46 -4.92
N GLU A 6 9.99 7.04 -5.02
CA GLU A 6 10.70 7.58 -3.86
C GLU A 6 9.94 8.71 -3.20
N LYS A 7 9.30 9.58 -3.98
CA LYS A 7 8.48 10.67 -3.43
C LYS A 7 7.30 10.13 -2.64
N ILE A 8 6.62 9.12 -3.18
CA ILE A 8 5.48 8.49 -2.51
C ILE A 8 5.91 7.81 -1.22
N MET A 9 7.01 7.05 -1.25
CA MET A 9 7.51 6.36 -0.08
C MET A 9 7.99 7.33 1.00
N ALA A 10 8.62 8.44 0.61
CA ALA A 10 9.05 9.47 1.54
C ALA A 10 7.85 10.15 2.21
N ASP A 11 6.81 10.48 1.44
CA ASP A 11 5.58 11.05 1.99
C ASP A 11 4.91 10.10 2.98
N ALA A 12 4.83 8.82 2.64
CA ALA A 12 4.21 7.81 3.50
C ALA A 12 4.88 7.74 4.88
N ARG A 13 6.19 7.97 4.95
CA ARG A 13 6.96 7.89 6.19
C ARG A 13 6.98 9.16 7.03
N MET A 14 6.33 10.24 6.60
CA MET A 14 6.32 11.47 7.38
C MET A 14 5.62 11.23 8.72
N ALA A 15 6.21 11.75 9.80
CA ALA A 15 5.76 11.47 11.15
C ALA A 15 4.31 11.84 11.41
N TYR A 16 3.80 12.86 10.73
CA TYR A 16 2.41 13.31 10.88
C TYR A 16 1.44 12.58 9.94
N ASN A 17 1.93 11.69 9.07
CA ASN A 17 1.07 10.99 8.11
C ASN A 17 0.30 9.87 8.82
N PRO A 18 -1.04 9.96 8.92
CA PRO A 18 -1.79 8.91 9.61
C PRO A 18 -1.94 7.66 8.75
N CYS A 19 -2.00 6.51 9.42
CA CYS A 19 -2.34 5.26 8.76
C CYS A 19 -3.68 5.40 8.04
N ILE A 20 -3.73 5.01 6.78
CA ILE A 20 -4.97 5.13 5.99
C ILE A 20 -6.08 4.20 6.50
N ARG A 21 -5.71 3.13 7.20
CA ARG A 21 -6.67 2.14 7.70
C ARG A 21 -7.20 2.48 9.11
N CYS A 22 -6.34 2.89 10.03
CA CYS A 22 -6.74 3.09 11.43
C CYS A 22 -6.52 4.50 11.96
N GLY A 23 -5.81 5.36 11.23
CA GLY A 23 -5.57 6.75 11.64
C GLY A 23 -4.40 6.97 12.59
N SER A 24 -3.70 5.92 13.03
CA SER A 24 -2.54 6.06 13.92
C SER A 24 -1.40 6.79 13.22
N THR A 25 -0.66 7.59 13.99
CA THR A 25 0.52 8.31 13.49
C THR A 25 1.80 7.77 14.14
N GLY A 26 2.94 8.10 13.54
CA GLY A 26 4.24 7.79 14.11
C GLY A 26 4.97 6.60 13.49
N THR A 27 4.26 5.61 12.98
CA THR A 27 4.88 4.41 12.38
C THR A 27 4.43 4.12 10.95
N THR A 28 3.74 5.07 10.32
CA THR A 28 3.19 4.88 8.97
C THR A 28 4.31 4.75 7.93
N CYS A 29 4.20 3.73 7.09
CA CYS A 29 5.10 3.48 5.97
C CYS A 29 4.28 3.11 4.73
N GLY A 30 4.89 3.27 3.56
CA GLY A 30 4.28 2.83 2.32
C GLY A 30 4.44 1.32 2.12
N ARG A 31 3.34 0.64 1.82
CA ARG A 31 3.34 -0.80 1.54
C ARG A 31 2.86 -1.05 0.12
N HIS A 32 3.71 -1.63 -0.72
CA HIS A 32 3.35 -1.97 -2.10
C HIS A 32 2.28 -3.06 -2.12
N TYR A 33 1.31 -2.90 -3.02
CA TYR A 33 0.27 -3.90 -3.23
C TYR A 33 0.86 -5.25 -3.62
N ASN A 34 0.37 -6.33 -3.02
CA ASN A 34 0.78 -7.70 -3.33
C ASN A 34 -0.41 -8.66 -3.46
N GLY A 35 -1.55 -8.15 -3.91
CA GLY A 35 -2.75 -8.97 -4.10
C GLY A 35 -2.76 -9.73 -5.42
N LEU A 36 -3.93 -10.28 -5.80
CA LEU A 36 -4.09 -11.14 -6.96
C LEU A 36 -3.69 -10.50 -8.29
N ARG A 37 -3.84 -9.18 -8.40
CA ARG A 37 -3.57 -8.47 -9.64
C ARG A 37 -2.18 -7.85 -9.70
N GLN A 38 -1.29 -8.25 -8.78
CA GLN A 38 0.02 -7.62 -8.65
C GLN A 38 0.84 -7.63 -9.95
N HIS A 39 0.75 -8.70 -10.73
CA HIS A 39 1.50 -8.82 -11.98
C HIS A 39 1.04 -7.83 -13.05
N ARG A 40 -0.22 -7.44 -13.03
CA ARG A 40 -0.77 -6.43 -13.94
C ARG A 40 -0.19 -5.04 -13.66
N PHE A 41 0.32 -4.82 -12.45
CA PHE A 41 0.86 -3.53 -12.02
C PHE A 41 2.38 -3.55 -11.92
N GLY A 42 3.02 -4.40 -12.69
CA GLY A 42 4.48 -4.40 -12.82
C GLY A 42 5.23 -5.35 -11.87
N LYS A 43 4.52 -6.09 -11.01
CA LYS A 43 5.16 -7.06 -10.13
C LYS A 43 5.76 -8.19 -10.96
N GLY A 44 7.04 -8.45 -10.75
CA GLY A 44 7.74 -9.54 -11.42
C GLY A 44 8.94 -9.95 -10.60
N ARG A 45 9.82 -10.80 -11.21
CA ARG A 45 11.01 -11.27 -10.53
C ARG A 45 11.87 -10.07 -10.09
N GLY A 46 12.00 -9.85 -8.77
CA GLY A 46 12.75 -8.74 -8.21
C GLY A 46 12.11 -7.37 -8.33
N ARG A 47 10.85 -7.30 -8.80
CA ARG A 47 10.13 -6.03 -8.95
C ARG A 47 8.91 -5.98 -8.04
N LYS A 48 8.68 -4.80 -7.45
CA LYS A 48 7.46 -4.48 -6.71
C LYS A 48 6.43 -3.89 -7.66
N CYS A 49 5.16 -3.85 -7.24
CA CYS A 49 4.11 -3.17 -7.98
C CYS A 49 4.42 -1.69 -8.19
N HIS A 50 3.75 -1.09 -9.17
CA HIS A 50 3.88 0.33 -9.49
C HIS A 50 3.72 1.19 -8.22
N GLY A 51 4.53 2.26 -8.14
CA GLY A 51 4.55 3.14 -6.96
C GLY A 51 3.23 3.81 -6.62
N LEU A 52 2.30 3.93 -7.57
CA LEU A 52 0.95 4.43 -7.28
C LEU A 52 0.14 3.46 -6.40
N LEU A 53 0.47 2.17 -6.41
CA LEU A 53 -0.24 1.17 -5.63
C LEU A 53 0.48 0.90 -4.31
N VAL A 54 0.54 1.94 -3.49
CA VAL A 54 1.15 1.93 -2.16
C VAL A 54 0.10 2.35 -1.15
N ALA A 55 -0.13 1.54 -0.13
CA ALA A 55 -1.00 1.88 0.99
C ALA A 55 -0.16 2.42 2.14
N ASP A 56 -0.59 3.51 2.75
CA ASP A 56 0.07 4.12 3.91
C ASP A 56 -0.44 3.43 5.17
N LEU A 57 0.33 2.49 5.70
CA LEU A 57 -0.05 1.65 6.83
C LEU A 57 0.91 1.84 8.00
N CYS A 58 0.35 1.92 9.23
CA CYS A 58 1.18 1.89 10.43
C CYS A 58 1.76 0.49 10.64
N ALA A 59 2.72 0.36 11.55
CA ALA A 59 3.40 -0.91 11.79
C ALA A 59 2.42 -2.04 12.16
N GLU A 60 1.40 -1.74 12.95
CA GLU A 60 0.40 -2.75 13.35
C GLU A 60 -0.49 -3.19 12.19
N CYS A 61 -0.95 -2.25 11.37
CA CYS A 61 -1.77 -2.58 10.20
C CYS A 61 -0.96 -3.33 9.14
N ASP A 62 0.29 -2.93 8.92
CA ASP A 62 1.20 -3.62 8.01
C ASP A 62 1.42 -5.07 8.47
N LYS A 63 1.66 -5.27 9.75
CA LYS A 63 1.81 -6.61 10.34
C LYS A 63 0.55 -7.43 10.16
N ALA A 64 -0.63 -6.84 10.38
CA ALA A 64 -1.91 -7.53 10.21
C ALA A 64 -2.07 -8.01 8.75
N PHE A 65 -1.70 -7.21 7.77
CA PHE A 65 -1.74 -7.61 6.37
C PHE A 65 -0.73 -8.72 6.06
N GLN A 66 0.46 -8.67 6.63
CA GLN A 66 1.46 -9.73 6.43
C GLN A 66 0.99 -11.07 7.03
N GLU A 67 0.51 -11.04 8.25
CA GLU A 67 0.04 -12.24 8.96
C GLU A 67 -1.26 -12.78 8.36
N GLY A 68 -2.10 -11.89 7.80
CA GLY A 68 -3.36 -12.25 7.18
C GLY A 68 -3.24 -12.67 5.72
N THR A 69 -2.02 -12.84 5.19
CA THR A 69 -1.83 -13.29 3.80
C THR A 69 -2.47 -14.66 3.62
N PRO A 70 -3.43 -14.80 2.69
CA PRO A 70 -4.17 -16.05 2.54
C PRO A 70 -3.34 -17.18 1.95
N ARG A 71 -3.78 -18.40 2.20
CA ARG A 71 -3.20 -19.59 1.57
C ARG A 71 -3.44 -19.55 0.07
N LYS A 72 -2.50 -20.11 -0.70
CA LYS A 72 -2.57 -20.12 -2.17
C LYS A 72 -3.81 -20.86 -2.71
N ASP A 73 -4.31 -21.85 -1.96
CA ASP A 73 -5.45 -22.68 -2.36
C ASP A 73 -6.81 -22.10 -1.93
N ASP A 74 -6.82 -21.01 -1.17
CA ASP A 74 -8.06 -20.36 -0.72
C ASP A 74 -8.35 -19.14 -1.61
N LEU A 75 -9.05 -19.37 -2.70
CA LEU A 75 -9.34 -18.32 -3.69
C LEU A 75 -10.21 -17.20 -3.11
N ASP A 76 -11.24 -17.55 -2.34
CA ASP A 76 -12.13 -16.54 -1.77
C ASP A 76 -11.38 -15.61 -0.81
N ALA A 77 -10.53 -16.17 0.05
CA ALA A 77 -9.71 -15.37 0.95
C ALA A 77 -8.72 -14.49 0.18
N ARG A 78 -8.15 -15.01 -0.91
CA ARG A 78 -7.24 -14.24 -1.76
C ARG A 78 -7.94 -13.08 -2.46
N VAL A 79 -9.16 -13.28 -2.93
CA VAL A 79 -9.95 -12.22 -3.55
C VAL A 79 -10.26 -11.14 -2.52
N ASN A 80 -10.71 -11.51 -1.33
CA ASN A 80 -11.02 -10.56 -0.26
C ASN A 80 -9.78 -9.77 0.18
N TYR A 81 -8.66 -10.46 0.36
CA TYR A 81 -7.39 -9.83 0.72
C TYR A 81 -6.95 -8.82 -0.34
N SER A 82 -6.98 -9.23 -1.61
CA SER A 82 -6.60 -8.39 -2.74
C SER A 82 -7.48 -7.15 -2.85
N GLU A 83 -8.78 -7.32 -2.70
CA GLU A 83 -9.75 -6.21 -2.77
C GLU A 83 -9.51 -5.21 -1.64
N GLU A 84 -9.36 -5.69 -0.41
CA GLU A 84 -9.12 -4.82 0.74
C GLU A 84 -7.81 -4.06 0.61
N PHE A 85 -6.73 -4.75 0.21
CA PHE A 85 -5.43 -4.10 0.04
C PHE A 85 -5.50 -3.03 -1.05
N MET A 86 -6.13 -3.35 -2.18
CA MET A 86 -6.28 -2.39 -3.27
C MET A 86 -7.12 -1.18 -2.84
N PHE A 87 -8.16 -1.40 -2.05
CA PHE A 87 -8.97 -0.32 -1.49
C PHE A 87 -8.10 0.67 -0.71
N TRP A 88 -7.22 0.18 0.17
CA TRP A 88 -6.36 1.06 0.95
C TRP A 88 -5.31 1.75 0.10
N CYS A 89 -4.83 1.10 -0.97
CA CYS A 89 -3.95 1.75 -1.95
C CYS A 89 -4.67 2.90 -2.65
N LEU A 90 -5.91 2.70 -3.08
CA LEU A 90 -6.70 3.74 -3.74
C LEU A 90 -7.02 4.90 -2.78
N MET A 91 -7.39 4.61 -1.55
CA MET A 91 -7.63 5.65 -0.54
C MET A 91 -6.37 6.47 -0.26
N SER A 92 -5.21 5.80 -0.18
CA SER A 92 -3.93 6.48 -0.01
C SER A 92 -3.61 7.37 -1.21
N GLN A 93 -3.89 6.89 -2.42
CA GLN A 93 -3.66 7.64 -3.65
C GLN A 93 -4.53 8.91 -3.71
N ILE A 94 -5.79 8.77 -3.36
CA ILE A 94 -6.72 9.92 -3.30
C ILE A 94 -6.19 10.96 -2.31
N ARG A 95 -5.77 10.51 -1.13
CA ARG A 95 -5.20 11.42 -0.12
C ARG A 95 -3.96 12.15 -0.64
N ARG A 96 -3.08 11.45 -1.37
CA ARG A 96 -1.88 12.08 -1.96
C ARG A 96 -2.24 13.14 -2.99
N VAL A 97 -3.25 12.88 -3.81
CA VAL A 97 -3.74 13.88 -4.77
C VAL A 97 -4.29 15.10 -4.02
N ASP A 98 -5.13 14.87 -3.00
CA ASP A 98 -5.72 15.95 -2.21
C ASP A 98 -4.65 16.79 -1.49
N ASN A 99 -3.56 16.15 -1.07
CA ASN A 99 -2.46 16.83 -0.36
C ASN A 99 -1.40 17.41 -1.32
N GLY A 100 -1.57 17.28 -2.63
CA GLY A 100 -0.64 17.83 -3.60
C GLY A 100 0.66 17.04 -3.77
N VAL A 101 0.76 15.83 -3.24
CA VAL A 101 1.94 14.97 -3.38
C VAL A 101 2.09 14.48 -4.81
N ILE A 102 0.97 14.18 -5.44
CA ILE A 102 0.91 13.82 -6.86
C ILE A 102 -0.13 14.70 -7.56
N SER A 103 0.17 15.05 -8.80
CA SER A 103 -0.67 15.96 -9.57
C SER A 103 -0.94 15.42 -10.98
#